data_e0da4cc4152f80d8721a0574c0bedf8b
#
_entry.id   e0da4cc4152f80d8721a0574c0bedf8b
#
_cell.length_a   1.000
_cell.length_b   1.000
_cell.length_c   1.000
_cell.angle_alpha   90.00
_cell.angle_beta   90.00
_cell.angle_gamma   90.00
#
_symmetry.space_group_name_H-M   'P 1'
#
loop_
_entity.id
_entity.type
_entity.pdbx_description
1 polymer ?
#
loop_
_entity_poly.entity_id
_entity_poly.type
_entity_poly.pdbx_seq_one_letter_code
_entity_poly.pdbx_strand_id
1 'polypeptide(L)'
;MDTKPDTHAPTVAFLSGESRPYSRKRFEAEAPELGLRVSWLDPQHFDLLIDAEAPRTLYRARSFPIPAAFVARTGSDTTHFARAIVRQMQSTPGVAVINSDEAIMCARDKLLAHQVLAEAGIPFPRTVLARQPSDVSKMVKLVGGPPVILKLLSGTHGKGVMLGRDLDEIQASLDTVWALNQTLLIQEYVRECAGADIRVLVVGGRCLGAMLRTAKLGQFRANVHQGAAVSVYPLNDELEWLSLRTAEVVGLEIAGVDLVQGADGYRVIEVNSAPGFEGFEKATGRNVAAEMLRYVRFRIS
;
A
#
# COMPACT_ATOMS: atom_id res chain seq x y z
N MET A 1 -16.39 29.07 19.02
CA MET A 1 -16.12 30.06 17.93
C MET A 1 -16.19 29.29 16.63
N ASP A 2 -17.32 29.42 15.91
CA ASP A 2 -17.45 28.83 14.57
C ASP A 2 -16.63 29.66 13.60
N THR A 3 -15.40 29.22 13.33
CA THR A 3 -14.60 29.78 12.25
C THR A 3 -15.23 29.34 10.93
N LYS A 4 -15.84 30.29 10.21
CA LYS A 4 -16.27 30.05 8.82
C LYS A 4 -15.07 29.47 8.05
N PRO A 5 -15.27 28.40 7.25
CA PRO A 5 -14.18 27.85 6.45
C PRO A 5 -13.62 28.93 5.54
N ASP A 6 -12.32 29.16 5.59
CA ASP A 6 -11.61 30.07 4.70
C ASP A 6 -11.79 29.59 3.26
N THR A 7 -12.55 30.36 2.45
CA THR A 7 -12.84 30.01 1.06
C THR A 7 -11.61 30.02 0.17
N HIS A 8 -10.49 30.59 0.62
CA HIS A 8 -9.21 30.67 -0.11
C HIS A 8 -8.23 29.55 0.25
N ALA A 9 -8.52 28.72 1.28
CA ALA A 9 -7.66 27.62 1.66
C ALA A 9 -7.48 26.59 0.51
N PRO A 10 -6.24 26.15 0.24
CA PRO A 10 -5.98 25.15 -0.80
C PRO A 10 -6.77 23.86 -0.55
N THR A 11 -7.32 23.30 -1.62
CA THR A 11 -8.09 22.05 -1.55
C THR A 11 -7.20 20.84 -1.83
N VAL A 12 -7.23 19.87 -0.94
CA VAL A 12 -6.65 18.54 -1.09
C VAL A 12 -7.77 17.58 -1.47
N ALA A 13 -7.72 17.02 -2.67
CA ALA A 13 -8.69 16.03 -3.14
C ALA A 13 -8.18 14.61 -2.88
N PHE A 14 -8.95 13.82 -2.15
CA PHE A 14 -8.67 12.41 -1.92
C PHE A 14 -9.49 11.56 -2.90
N LEU A 15 -8.79 10.79 -3.76
CA LEU A 15 -9.43 9.79 -4.61
C LEU A 15 -9.63 8.49 -3.80
N SER A 16 -10.87 8.12 -3.54
CA SER A 16 -11.21 6.93 -2.77
C SER A 16 -12.59 6.42 -3.11
N GLY A 17 -12.69 5.19 -3.62
CA GLY A 17 -13.96 4.48 -3.85
C GLY A 17 -14.43 3.68 -2.63
N GLU A 18 -13.54 3.42 -1.67
CA GLU A 18 -13.85 2.68 -0.46
C GLU A 18 -14.35 3.61 0.65
N SER A 19 -15.34 3.14 1.40
CA SER A 19 -15.67 3.76 2.67
C SER A 19 -14.53 3.52 3.66
N ARG A 20 -13.78 4.58 3.98
CA ARG A 20 -12.71 4.58 4.99
C ARG A 20 -13.05 5.59 6.08
N PRO A 21 -14.09 5.31 6.88
CA PRO A 21 -14.67 6.30 7.78
C PRO A 21 -13.66 6.87 8.79
N TYR A 22 -12.76 6.03 9.30
CA TYR A 22 -11.70 6.48 10.20
C TYR A 22 -10.77 7.49 9.55
N SER A 23 -10.14 7.13 8.44
CA SER A 23 -9.20 8.03 7.73
C SER A 23 -9.88 9.32 7.31
N ARG A 24 -11.11 9.23 6.79
CA ARG A 24 -11.90 10.38 6.39
C ARG A 24 -12.13 11.34 7.56
N LYS A 25 -12.66 10.83 8.68
CA LYS A 25 -12.87 11.62 9.89
C LYS A 25 -11.59 12.29 10.40
N ARG A 26 -10.45 11.56 10.34
CA ARG A 26 -9.16 12.09 10.80
C ARG A 26 -8.68 13.22 9.89
N PHE A 27 -8.69 13.06 8.57
CA PHE A 27 -8.27 14.11 7.64
C PHE A 27 -9.20 15.34 7.69
N GLU A 28 -10.50 15.14 7.80
CA GLU A 28 -11.48 16.24 7.94
C GLU A 28 -11.28 17.03 9.23
N ALA A 29 -10.86 16.38 10.32
CA ALA A 29 -10.57 17.05 11.59
C ALA A 29 -9.25 17.85 11.56
N GLU A 30 -8.20 17.32 10.91
CA GLU A 30 -6.85 17.91 10.96
C GLU A 30 -6.63 18.99 9.86
N ALA A 31 -7.37 18.94 8.75
CA ALA A 31 -7.12 19.83 7.62
C ALA A 31 -7.32 21.32 7.96
N PRO A 32 -8.36 21.75 8.68
CA PRO A 32 -8.55 23.14 9.03
C PRO A 32 -7.40 23.74 9.86
N GLU A 33 -6.85 22.98 10.79
CA GLU A 33 -5.71 23.38 11.64
C GLU A 33 -4.44 23.64 10.82
N LEU A 34 -4.37 23.06 9.62
CA LEU A 34 -3.26 23.24 8.67
C LEU A 34 -3.58 24.23 7.55
N GLY A 35 -4.72 24.92 7.63
CA GLY A 35 -5.18 25.86 6.59
C GLY A 35 -5.49 25.15 5.27
N LEU A 36 -5.99 23.92 5.33
CA LEU A 36 -6.34 23.11 4.17
C LEU A 36 -7.85 22.80 4.16
N ARG A 37 -8.39 22.59 2.97
CA ARG A 37 -9.71 21.97 2.78
C ARG A 37 -9.54 20.58 2.19
N VAL A 38 -10.40 19.66 2.56
CA VAL A 38 -10.39 18.31 1.99
C VAL A 38 -11.66 18.06 1.20
N SER A 39 -11.53 17.34 0.09
CA SER A 39 -12.64 16.81 -0.68
C SER A 39 -12.44 15.33 -0.97
N TRP A 40 -13.54 14.58 -1.06
CA TRP A 40 -13.52 13.14 -1.32
C TRP A 40 -14.17 12.85 -2.65
N LEU A 41 -13.42 12.20 -3.53
CA LEU A 41 -13.80 11.95 -4.91
C LEU A 41 -13.83 10.43 -5.15
N ASP A 42 -15.01 9.95 -5.55
CA ASP A 42 -15.18 8.56 -5.94
C ASP A 42 -14.74 8.36 -7.39
N PRO A 43 -13.81 7.43 -7.68
CA PRO A 43 -13.37 7.15 -9.04
C PRO A 43 -14.51 6.85 -10.02
N GLN A 44 -15.61 6.26 -9.56
CA GLN A 44 -16.74 5.90 -10.41
C GLN A 44 -17.50 7.10 -11.00
N HIS A 45 -17.27 8.30 -10.48
CA HIS A 45 -17.95 9.52 -10.93
C HIS A 45 -17.09 10.40 -11.83
N PHE A 46 -15.94 9.91 -12.25
CA PHE A 46 -15.07 10.61 -13.18
C PHE A 46 -15.37 10.25 -14.63
N ASP A 47 -15.23 11.26 -15.51
CA ASP A 47 -15.15 11.11 -16.94
C ASP A 47 -13.84 11.76 -17.42
N LEU A 48 -13.10 11.08 -18.30
CA LEU A 48 -11.84 11.56 -18.85
C LEU A 48 -12.01 11.86 -20.33
N LEU A 49 -11.86 13.14 -20.73
CA LEU A 49 -11.63 13.50 -22.12
C LEU A 49 -10.13 13.38 -22.40
N ILE A 50 -9.80 12.46 -23.29
CA ILE A 50 -8.43 12.26 -23.76
C ILE A 50 -8.30 12.99 -25.09
N ASP A 51 -7.58 14.08 -25.07
CA ASP A 51 -7.37 14.97 -26.20
C ASP A 51 -5.91 15.47 -26.19
N ALA A 52 -5.31 15.62 -27.37
CA ALA A 52 -3.91 15.99 -27.48
C ALA A 52 -3.64 17.46 -27.07
N GLU A 53 -4.62 18.34 -27.27
CA GLU A 53 -4.47 19.79 -27.04
C GLU A 53 -5.06 20.22 -25.70
N ALA A 54 -6.20 19.63 -25.33
CA ALA A 54 -6.98 20.06 -24.16
C ALA A 54 -7.62 18.87 -23.40
N PRO A 55 -6.81 18.00 -22.80
CA PRO A 55 -7.36 16.92 -22.00
C PRO A 55 -8.14 17.47 -20.80
N ARG A 56 -9.31 16.91 -20.53
CA ARG A 56 -10.16 17.38 -19.42
C ARG A 56 -10.61 16.24 -18.55
N THR A 57 -10.62 16.51 -17.26
CA THR A 57 -11.19 15.65 -16.24
C THR A 57 -12.50 16.24 -15.78
N LEU A 58 -13.57 15.45 -15.82
CA LEU A 58 -14.88 15.85 -15.34
C LEU A 58 -15.22 15.00 -14.11
N TYR A 59 -16.02 15.55 -13.22
CA TYR A 59 -16.58 14.84 -12.09
C TYR A 59 -18.11 15.00 -12.08
N ARG A 60 -18.85 13.90 -12.17
CA ARG A 60 -20.32 13.89 -12.34
C ARG A 60 -20.74 14.72 -13.56
N ALA A 61 -20.10 14.47 -14.69
CA ALA A 61 -20.30 15.14 -15.97
C ALA A 61 -20.10 16.68 -15.94
N ARG A 62 -19.39 17.21 -14.94
CA ARG A 62 -19.10 18.64 -14.80
C ARG A 62 -17.61 18.89 -14.61
N SER A 63 -17.11 20.01 -15.07
CA SER A 63 -15.79 20.49 -14.67
C SER A 63 -15.78 20.69 -13.15
N PHE A 64 -14.71 20.24 -12.49
CA PHE A 64 -14.55 20.50 -11.06
C PHE A 64 -13.32 21.39 -10.83
N PRO A 65 -13.30 22.17 -9.74
CA PRO A 65 -12.15 23.00 -9.43
C PRO A 65 -10.89 22.16 -9.31
N ILE A 66 -9.81 22.56 -9.98
CA ILE A 66 -8.52 21.89 -9.91
C ILE A 66 -8.01 21.98 -8.47
N PRO A 67 -7.75 20.85 -7.78
CA PRO A 67 -7.25 20.88 -6.41
C PRO A 67 -5.77 21.25 -6.41
N ALA A 68 -5.28 21.83 -5.30
CA ALA A 68 -3.86 22.07 -5.10
C ALA A 68 -3.07 20.74 -4.95
N ALA A 69 -3.69 19.72 -4.33
CA ALA A 69 -3.14 18.39 -4.27
C ALA A 69 -4.19 17.31 -4.56
N PHE A 70 -3.75 16.23 -5.16
CA PHE A 70 -4.55 15.03 -5.46
C PHE A 70 -3.90 13.81 -4.84
N VAL A 71 -4.55 13.24 -3.82
CA VAL A 71 -3.99 12.13 -3.02
C VAL A 71 -4.74 10.84 -3.34
N ALA A 72 -4.06 9.88 -3.96
CA ALA A 72 -4.62 8.59 -4.28
C ALA A 72 -4.72 7.72 -3.02
N ARG A 73 -5.96 7.51 -2.53
CA ARG A 73 -6.27 6.62 -1.40
C ARG A 73 -7.07 5.40 -1.84
N THR A 74 -6.89 5.00 -3.09
CA THR A 74 -7.47 3.77 -3.64
C THR A 74 -6.74 2.56 -3.06
N GLY A 75 -7.47 1.61 -2.54
CA GLY A 75 -6.94 0.38 -1.95
C GLY A 75 -7.08 -0.81 -2.88
N SER A 76 -7.82 -1.82 -2.41
CA SER A 76 -8.15 -3.03 -3.18
C SER A 76 -8.93 -2.78 -4.45
N ASP A 77 -9.65 -1.70 -4.49
CA ASP A 77 -10.49 -1.23 -5.59
C ASP A 77 -9.75 -0.32 -6.59
N THR A 78 -8.42 -0.23 -6.51
CA THR A 78 -7.64 0.50 -7.52
C THR A 78 -7.78 -0.16 -8.88
N THR A 79 -8.73 0.30 -9.64
CA THR A 79 -9.00 -0.16 -11.00
C THR A 79 -8.02 0.49 -11.99
N HIS A 80 -7.96 -0.05 -13.20
CA HIS A 80 -7.26 0.61 -14.30
C HIS A 80 -7.76 2.06 -14.50
N PHE A 81 -9.08 2.27 -14.35
CA PHE A 81 -9.69 3.59 -14.49
C PHE A 81 -9.25 4.56 -13.37
N ALA A 82 -9.23 4.12 -12.12
CA ALA A 82 -8.73 4.95 -11.01
C ALA A 82 -7.28 5.41 -11.25
N ARG A 83 -6.44 4.53 -11.80
CA ARG A 83 -5.06 4.86 -12.19
C ARG A 83 -5.02 5.87 -13.35
N ALA A 84 -5.88 5.72 -14.34
CA ALA A 84 -5.97 6.68 -15.44
C ALA A 84 -6.34 8.10 -14.95
N ILE A 85 -7.20 8.21 -13.93
CA ILE A 85 -7.50 9.49 -13.27
C ILE A 85 -6.24 10.07 -12.62
N VAL A 86 -5.50 9.28 -11.84
CA VAL A 86 -4.25 9.72 -11.19
C VAL A 86 -3.26 10.22 -12.24
N ARG A 87 -3.06 9.46 -13.32
CA ARG A 87 -2.15 9.81 -14.41
C ARG A 87 -2.55 11.12 -15.10
N GLN A 88 -3.84 11.33 -15.33
CA GLN A 88 -4.31 12.59 -15.93
C GLN A 88 -4.14 13.77 -14.97
N MET A 89 -4.33 13.57 -13.66
CA MET A 89 -4.04 14.59 -12.65
C MET A 89 -2.55 14.94 -12.58
N GLN A 90 -1.64 13.96 -12.75
CA GLN A 90 -0.18 14.22 -12.82
C GLN A 90 0.20 15.15 -13.98
N SER A 91 -0.55 15.07 -15.09
CA SER A 91 -0.32 15.93 -16.26
C SER A 91 -1.03 17.29 -16.13
N THR A 92 -1.82 17.53 -15.08
CA THR A 92 -2.53 18.77 -14.85
C THR A 92 -1.62 19.80 -14.16
N PRO A 93 -1.31 20.95 -14.78
CA PRO A 93 -0.44 21.95 -14.17
C PRO A 93 -0.94 22.43 -12.82
N GLY A 94 -0.02 22.59 -11.87
CA GLY A 94 -0.32 23.12 -10.52
C GLY A 94 -0.94 22.11 -9.55
N VAL A 95 -1.05 20.83 -9.92
CA VAL A 95 -1.55 19.78 -9.02
C VAL A 95 -0.40 18.95 -8.48
N ALA A 96 -0.24 18.91 -7.16
CA ALA A 96 0.67 17.97 -6.51
C ALA A 96 -0.03 16.61 -6.37
N VAL A 97 0.42 15.59 -7.10
CA VAL A 97 -0.16 14.23 -7.03
C VAL A 97 0.67 13.35 -6.10
N ILE A 98 0.01 12.66 -5.16
CA ILE A 98 0.61 11.80 -4.12
C ILE A 98 -0.24 10.52 -3.94
N ASN A 99 0.25 9.34 -4.18
CA ASN A 99 1.45 8.91 -4.89
C ASN A 99 1.21 8.94 -6.41
N SER A 100 2.28 8.86 -7.20
CA SER A 100 2.19 8.77 -8.65
C SER A 100 1.54 7.47 -9.15
N ASP A 101 1.02 7.46 -10.39
CA ASP A 101 0.44 6.24 -10.98
C ASP A 101 1.48 5.12 -11.10
N GLU A 102 2.71 5.47 -11.48
CA GLU A 102 3.81 4.53 -11.63
C GLU A 102 4.17 3.86 -10.29
N ALA A 103 4.27 4.65 -9.22
CA ALA A 103 4.55 4.15 -7.89
C ALA A 103 3.40 3.28 -7.34
N ILE A 104 2.15 3.68 -7.58
CA ILE A 104 0.97 2.90 -7.21
C ILE A 104 0.98 1.57 -7.97
N MET A 105 1.28 1.57 -9.26
CA MET A 105 1.37 0.35 -10.07
C MET A 105 2.44 -0.58 -9.54
N CYS A 106 3.66 -0.06 -9.32
CA CYS A 106 4.77 -0.84 -8.78
C CYS A 106 4.41 -1.50 -7.44
N ALA A 107 3.85 -0.74 -6.50
CA ALA A 107 3.46 -1.26 -5.19
C ALA A 107 2.34 -2.32 -5.25
N ARG A 108 1.47 -2.25 -6.24
CA ARG A 108 0.34 -3.19 -6.39
C ARG A 108 0.72 -4.49 -7.08
N ASP A 109 1.65 -4.45 -8.01
CA ASP A 109 2.17 -5.63 -8.68
C ASP A 109 3.28 -6.26 -7.83
N LYS A 110 2.91 -7.35 -7.14
CA LYS A 110 3.86 -8.04 -6.24
C LYS A 110 5.11 -8.53 -6.95
N LEU A 111 4.99 -8.93 -8.23
CA LEU A 111 6.14 -9.38 -9.00
C LEU A 111 7.05 -8.20 -9.32
N LEU A 112 6.50 -7.12 -9.87
CA LEU A 112 7.25 -5.91 -10.18
C LEU A 112 7.91 -5.32 -8.93
N ALA A 113 7.18 -5.23 -7.81
CA ALA A 113 7.74 -4.76 -6.56
C ALA A 113 8.95 -5.60 -6.11
N HIS A 114 8.86 -6.95 -6.16
CA HIS A 114 9.99 -7.80 -5.81
C HIS A 114 11.18 -7.67 -6.78
N GLN A 115 10.93 -7.44 -8.08
CA GLN A 115 11.99 -7.18 -9.05
C GLN A 115 12.72 -5.88 -8.73
N VAL A 116 12.00 -4.80 -8.48
CA VAL A 116 12.56 -3.49 -8.09
C VAL A 116 13.35 -3.59 -6.77
N LEU A 117 12.82 -4.32 -5.78
CA LEU A 117 13.53 -4.57 -4.52
C LEU A 117 14.83 -5.36 -4.76
N ALA A 118 14.78 -6.39 -5.60
CA ALA A 118 15.96 -7.20 -5.95
C ALA A 118 17.05 -6.38 -6.63
N GLU A 119 16.68 -5.56 -7.62
CA GLU A 119 17.60 -4.65 -8.31
C GLU A 119 18.28 -3.65 -7.37
N ALA A 120 17.54 -3.21 -6.33
CA ALA A 120 18.05 -2.30 -5.31
C ALA A 120 18.82 -3.00 -4.17
N GLY A 121 18.93 -4.33 -4.18
CA GLY A 121 19.58 -5.10 -3.11
C GLY A 121 18.82 -5.10 -1.78
N ILE A 122 17.52 -4.82 -1.80
CA ILE A 122 16.69 -4.81 -0.58
C ILE A 122 16.30 -6.26 -0.23
N PRO A 123 16.54 -6.72 1.01
CA PRO A 123 16.24 -8.08 1.42
C PRO A 123 14.71 -8.33 1.48
N PHE A 124 14.29 -9.43 0.89
CA PHE A 124 12.93 -9.97 0.97
C PHE A 124 12.98 -11.51 1.00
N PRO A 125 11.92 -12.21 1.47
CA PRO A 125 11.88 -13.66 1.43
C PRO A 125 11.99 -14.19 0.00
N ARG A 126 12.80 -15.22 -0.23
CA ARG A 126 12.97 -15.79 -1.57
C ARG A 126 11.63 -16.10 -2.21
N THR A 127 11.47 -15.68 -3.46
CA THR A 127 10.18 -15.72 -4.15
C THR A 127 10.35 -16.27 -5.56
N VAL A 128 9.50 -17.20 -5.94
CA VAL A 128 9.42 -17.79 -7.29
C VAL A 128 8.04 -17.52 -7.87
N LEU A 129 7.98 -17.07 -9.12
CA LEU A 129 6.74 -16.98 -9.88
C LEU A 129 6.42 -18.35 -10.46
N ALA A 130 5.31 -18.95 -10.05
CA ALA A 130 4.83 -20.23 -10.55
C ALA A 130 3.72 -20.03 -11.59
N ARG A 131 4.07 -20.20 -12.87
CA ARG A 131 3.12 -20.16 -13.98
C ARG A 131 3.15 -21.48 -14.75
N GLN A 132 2.60 -22.55 -14.20
CA GLN A 132 2.64 -23.90 -14.77
C GLN A 132 4.07 -24.53 -14.76
N PRO A 133 4.73 -24.63 -13.61
CA PRO A 133 6.01 -25.32 -13.55
C PRO A 133 5.82 -26.81 -13.84
N SER A 134 6.75 -27.38 -14.59
CA SER A 134 6.80 -28.83 -14.86
C SER A 134 7.17 -29.63 -13.60
N ASP A 135 7.73 -28.98 -12.59
CA ASP A 135 8.19 -29.57 -11.35
C ASP A 135 7.99 -28.59 -10.18
N VAL A 136 6.86 -28.71 -9.50
CA VAL A 136 6.52 -27.89 -8.32
C VAL A 136 7.50 -28.14 -7.18
N SER A 137 7.93 -29.39 -6.95
CA SER A 137 8.88 -29.72 -5.90
C SER A 137 10.21 -28.97 -6.05
N LYS A 138 10.68 -28.84 -7.30
CA LYS A 138 11.90 -28.07 -7.59
C LYS A 138 11.72 -26.59 -7.29
N MET A 139 10.57 -25.99 -7.66
CA MET A 139 10.30 -24.59 -7.37
C MET A 139 10.21 -24.32 -5.87
N VAL A 140 9.55 -25.20 -5.12
CA VAL A 140 9.44 -25.11 -3.66
C VAL A 140 10.81 -25.23 -2.98
N LYS A 141 11.71 -26.10 -3.49
CA LYS A 141 13.08 -26.19 -2.98
C LYS A 141 13.89 -24.90 -3.17
N LEU A 142 13.67 -24.16 -4.25
CA LEU A 142 14.36 -22.86 -4.48
C LEU A 142 14.06 -21.83 -3.40
N VAL A 143 12.89 -21.90 -2.77
CA VAL A 143 12.49 -21.01 -1.69
C VAL A 143 12.68 -21.60 -0.29
N GLY A 144 13.38 -22.73 -0.18
CA GLY A 144 13.78 -23.34 1.11
C GLY A 144 12.92 -24.51 1.56
N GLY A 145 11.99 -25.00 0.74
CA GLY A 145 11.12 -26.13 1.08
C GLY A 145 9.89 -25.73 1.89
N PRO A 146 9.00 -26.72 2.14
CA PRO A 146 7.79 -26.46 2.93
C PRO A 146 8.10 -26.15 4.41
N PRO A 147 7.23 -25.39 5.08
CA PRO A 147 6.06 -24.70 4.54
C PRO A 147 6.45 -23.48 3.69
N VAL A 148 5.56 -23.08 2.77
CA VAL A 148 5.73 -21.90 1.94
C VAL A 148 4.49 -20.98 2.00
N ILE A 149 4.67 -19.72 1.67
CA ILE A 149 3.56 -18.78 1.45
C ILE A 149 3.23 -18.75 -0.04
N LEU A 150 1.97 -18.97 -0.37
CA LEU A 150 1.43 -18.82 -1.72
C LEU A 150 0.66 -17.50 -1.80
N LYS A 151 0.98 -16.65 -2.78
CA LYS A 151 0.33 -15.33 -2.94
C LYS A 151 -0.20 -15.17 -4.36
N LEU A 152 -1.46 -14.79 -4.51
CA LEU A 152 -1.97 -14.30 -5.79
C LEU A 152 -1.26 -13.00 -6.18
N LEU A 153 -0.94 -12.82 -7.47
CA LEU A 153 -0.37 -11.57 -7.98
C LEU A 153 -1.30 -10.39 -7.71
N SER A 154 -2.61 -10.59 -7.94
CA SER A 154 -3.66 -9.61 -7.65
C SER A 154 -4.40 -10.02 -6.39
N GLY A 155 -4.24 -9.30 -5.32
CA GLY A 155 -4.94 -9.54 -4.06
C GLY A 155 -4.56 -8.52 -3.01
N THR A 156 -5.52 -8.15 -2.16
CA THR A 156 -5.33 -7.13 -1.12
C THR A 156 -5.93 -7.59 0.19
N HIS A 157 -5.54 -6.98 1.30
CA HIS A 157 -6.04 -7.30 2.64
C HIS A 157 -5.85 -8.78 3.06
N GLY A 158 -4.77 -9.43 2.56
CA GLY A 158 -4.51 -10.85 2.85
C GLY A 158 -5.44 -11.84 2.10
N LYS A 159 -6.34 -11.36 1.24
CA LYS A 159 -7.08 -12.23 0.33
C LYS A 159 -6.13 -12.78 -0.73
N GLY A 160 -6.17 -14.11 -0.96
CA GLY A 160 -5.26 -14.76 -1.89
C GLY A 160 -3.86 -15.05 -1.34
N VAL A 161 -3.67 -15.04 -0.02
CA VAL A 161 -2.46 -15.53 0.66
C VAL A 161 -2.80 -16.85 1.35
N MET A 162 -2.04 -17.91 1.09
CA MET A 162 -2.25 -19.26 1.62
C MET A 162 -0.94 -19.78 2.21
N LEU A 163 -1.03 -20.68 3.19
CA LEU A 163 0.11 -21.41 3.74
C LEU A 163 0.07 -22.82 3.15
N GLY A 164 1.08 -23.20 2.38
CA GLY A 164 1.28 -24.57 1.90
C GLY A 164 2.22 -25.30 2.86
N ARG A 165 1.69 -26.29 3.58
CA ARG A 165 2.44 -27.00 4.65
C ARG A 165 3.30 -28.12 4.11
N ASP A 166 2.86 -28.74 3.04
CA ASP A 166 3.52 -29.85 2.36
C ASP A 166 3.34 -29.74 0.84
N LEU A 167 3.99 -30.61 0.09
CA LEU A 167 3.97 -30.58 -1.37
C LEU A 167 2.59 -30.86 -1.96
N ASP A 168 1.78 -31.69 -1.31
CA ASP A 168 0.45 -32.07 -1.80
C ASP A 168 -0.52 -30.88 -1.68
N GLU A 169 -0.52 -30.17 -0.53
CA GLU A 169 -1.29 -28.94 -0.34
C GLU A 169 -0.86 -27.85 -1.34
N ILE A 170 0.45 -27.71 -1.56
CA ILE A 170 1.00 -26.72 -2.49
C ILE A 170 0.56 -27.04 -3.91
N GLN A 171 0.70 -28.30 -4.35
CA GLN A 171 0.29 -28.74 -5.69
C GLN A 171 -1.20 -28.51 -5.91
N ALA A 172 -2.05 -28.95 -4.99
CA ALA A 172 -3.51 -28.78 -5.09
C ALA A 172 -3.91 -27.29 -5.16
N SER A 173 -3.24 -26.44 -4.40
CA SER A 173 -3.48 -24.98 -4.43
C SER A 173 -3.09 -24.38 -5.78
N LEU A 174 -1.94 -24.78 -6.32
CA LEU A 174 -1.45 -24.32 -7.63
C LEU A 174 -2.39 -24.77 -8.75
N ASP A 175 -2.78 -26.05 -8.77
CA ASP A 175 -3.67 -26.61 -9.79
C ASP A 175 -5.03 -25.90 -9.80
N THR A 176 -5.57 -25.62 -8.61
CA THR A 176 -6.82 -24.87 -8.47
C THR A 176 -6.72 -23.45 -9.06
N VAL A 177 -5.62 -22.75 -8.76
CA VAL A 177 -5.44 -21.36 -9.21
C VAL A 177 -5.12 -21.30 -10.70
N TRP A 178 -4.37 -22.27 -11.23
CA TRP A 178 -4.09 -22.37 -12.67
C TRP A 178 -5.34 -22.71 -13.50
N ALA A 179 -6.22 -23.55 -12.97
CA ALA A 179 -7.52 -23.82 -13.61
C ALA A 179 -8.37 -22.54 -13.75
N LEU A 180 -8.14 -21.54 -12.91
CA LEU A 180 -8.76 -20.20 -12.97
C LEU A 180 -7.96 -19.18 -13.81
N ASN A 181 -6.94 -19.62 -14.58
CA ASN A 181 -6.01 -18.75 -15.30
C ASN A 181 -5.34 -17.67 -14.44
N GLN A 182 -5.14 -17.96 -13.17
CA GLN A 182 -4.43 -17.08 -12.23
C GLN A 182 -3.01 -17.56 -12.02
N THR A 183 -2.15 -16.66 -11.54
CA THR A 183 -0.74 -16.96 -11.26
C THR A 183 -0.45 -16.75 -9.78
N LEU A 184 0.37 -17.63 -9.22
CA LEU A 184 0.81 -17.57 -7.83
C LEU A 184 2.31 -17.27 -7.74
N LEU A 185 2.67 -16.51 -6.71
CA LEU A 185 4.01 -16.47 -6.15
C LEU A 185 4.13 -17.57 -5.08
N ILE A 186 5.22 -18.33 -5.14
CA ILE A 186 5.67 -19.21 -4.07
C ILE A 186 6.77 -18.47 -3.33
N GLN A 187 6.57 -18.20 -2.04
CA GLN A 187 7.50 -17.42 -1.24
C GLN A 187 7.95 -18.20 0.00
N GLU A 188 9.20 -18.05 0.37
CA GLU A 188 9.79 -18.56 1.59
C GLU A 188 8.93 -18.21 2.81
N TYR A 189 8.68 -19.18 3.68
CA TYR A 189 8.05 -18.95 4.97
C TYR A 189 9.12 -18.64 6.02
N VAL A 190 9.16 -17.39 6.48
CA VAL A 190 10.07 -16.96 7.55
C VAL A 190 9.51 -17.45 8.88
N ARG A 191 10.10 -18.51 9.42
CA ARG A 191 9.57 -19.24 10.59
C ARG A 191 9.63 -18.41 11.87
N GLU A 192 10.64 -17.58 12.00
CA GLU A 192 10.92 -16.73 13.16
C GLU A 192 9.82 -15.71 13.44
N CYS A 193 9.12 -15.28 12.40
CA CYS A 193 8.06 -14.29 12.55
C CYS A 193 6.66 -14.88 12.81
N ALA A 194 6.49 -16.21 12.76
CA ALA A 194 5.28 -17.01 12.97
C ALA A 194 3.98 -16.24 13.28
N GLY A 195 3.34 -15.68 12.25
CA GLY A 195 2.08 -14.95 12.39
C GLY A 195 2.22 -13.50 12.92
N ALA A 196 3.43 -12.94 12.89
CA ALA A 196 3.67 -11.53 13.20
C ALA A 196 4.35 -10.82 12.03
N ASP A 197 4.05 -9.55 11.84
CA ASP A 197 4.76 -8.67 10.92
C ASP A 197 4.87 -7.25 11.50
N ILE A 198 5.81 -6.49 10.97
CA ILE A 198 6.08 -5.12 11.37
C ILE A 198 5.62 -4.20 10.24
N ARG A 199 4.78 -3.22 10.55
CA ARG A 199 4.43 -2.15 9.62
C ARG A 199 5.11 -0.86 10.00
N VAL A 200 5.90 -0.31 9.10
CA VAL A 200 6.48 1.04 9.19
C VAL A 200 5.68 1.97 8.29
N LEU A 201 5.32 3.15 8.81
CA LEU A 201 4.72 4.21 8.00
C LEU A 201 5.79 5.22 7.59
N VAL A 202 5.90 5.43 6.28
CA VAL A 202 6.80 6.42 5.66
C VAL A 202 5.94 7.55 5.08
N VAL A 203 6.32 8.79 5.36
CA VAL A 203 5.67 10.00 4.82
C VAL A 203 6.75 11.02 4.47
N GLY A 204 6.87 11.38 3.20
CA GLY A 204 7.79 12.41 2.74
C GLY A 204 9.25 12.13 3.11
N GLY A 205 9.71 10.90 2.93
CA GLY A 205 11.09 10.51 3.22
C GLY A 205 11.42 10.39 4.71
N ARG A 206 10.42 10.28 5.60
CA ARG A 206 10.61 10.07 7.05
C ARG A 206 9.76 8.91 7.55
N CYS A 207 10.32 8.10 8.43
CA CYS A 207 9.56 7.08 9.16
C CYS A 207 8.78 7.72 10.32
N LEU A 208 7.47 7.55 10.33
CA LEU A 208 6.63 7.99 11.45
C LEU A 208 6.73 7.05 12.66
N GLY A 209 7.26 5.86 12.49
CA GLY A 209 7.42 4.83 13.50
C GLY A 209 7.03 3.45 12.96
N ALA A 210 7.02 2.47 13.84
CA ALA A 210 6.68 1.09 13.52
C ALA A 210 5.64 0.51 14.49
N MET A 211 4.80 -0.39 13.99
CA MET A 211 3.89 -1.20 14.80
C MET A 211 4.07 -2.68 14.49
N LEU A 212 4.03 -3.51 15.52
CA LEU A 212 3.93 -4.95 15.40
C LEU A 212 2.45 -5.32 15.24
N ARG A 213 2.15 -6.18 14.27
CA ARG A 213 0.84 -6.81 14.10
C ARG A 213 1.01 -8.29 14.40
N THR A 214 0.19 -8.82 15.28
CA THR A 214 0.25 -10.23 15.69
C THR A 214 -1.08 -10.91 15.39
N ALA A 215 -1.05 -11.97 14.60
CA ALA A 215 -2.21 -12.77 14.27
C ALA A 215 -2.82 -13.42 15.51
N LYS A 216 -4.10 -13.77 15.43
CA LYS A 216 -4.73 -14.62 16.46
C LYS A 216 -4.08 -15.99 16.48
N LEU A 217 -4.11 -16.62 17.64
CA LEU A 217 -3.54 -17.97 17.84
C LEU A 217 -4.05 -18.95 16.76
N GLY A 218 -3.13 -19.65 16.12
CA GLY A 218 -3.43 -20.60 15.03
C GLY A 218 -3.59 -19.96 13.65
N GLN A 219 -3.49 -18.62 13.52
CA GLN A 219 -3.50 -17.92 12.24
C GLN A 219 -2.08 -17.47 11.88
N PHE A 220 -1.75 -17.52 10.59
CA PHE A 220 -0.45 -17.06 10.09
C PHE A 220 -0.50 -15.62 9.50
N ARG A 221 -1.69 -15.03 9.35
CA ARG A 221 -1.89 -13.68 8.78
C ARG A 221 -2.12 -12.68 9.89
N ALA A 222 -1.24 -11.68 9.99
CA ALA A 222 -1.31 -10.60 10.98
C ALA A 222 -2.11 -9.38 10.47
N ASN A 223 -3.28 -9.58 9.87
CA ASN A 223 -4.06 -8.49 9.30
C ASN A 223 -4.98 -7.83 10.35
N VAL A 224 -4.82 -6.51 10.56
CA VAL A 224 -5.63 -5.73 11.52
C VAL A 224 -7.12 -5.81 11.23
N HIS A 225 -7.54 -5.79 9.96
CA HIS A 225 -8.95 -5.95 9.57
C HIS A 225 -9.54 -7.33 9.93
N GLN A 226 -8.70 -8.31 10.21
CA GLN A 226 -9.08 -9.66 10.68
C GLN A 226 -8.95 -9.79 12.21
N GLY A 227 -8.68 -8.68 12.90
CA GLY A 227 -8.61 -8.65 14.36
C GLY A 227 -7.24 -9.03 14.94
N ALA A 228 -6.16 -8.84 14.18
CA ALA A 228 -4.81 -8.92 14.71
C ALA A 228 -4.58 -7.90 15.83
N ALA A 229 -3.84 -8.30 16.85
CA ALA A 229 -3.38 -7.37 17.88
C ALA A 229 -2.32 -6.43 17.30
N VAL A 230 -2.29 -5.19 17.80
CA VAL A 230 -1.30 -4.19 17.41
C VAL A 230 -0.60 -3.64 18.65
N SER A 231 0.72 -3.43 18.56
CA SER A 231 1.51 -2.79 19.60
C SER A 231 2.62 -1.95 18.96
N VAL A 232 3.19 -1.02 19.72
CA VAL A 232 4.35 -0.25 19.28
C VAL A 232 5.51 -1.21 19.05
N TYR A 233 6.26 -0.99 17.97
CA TYR A 233 7.52 -1.67 17.71
C TYR A 233 8.67 -0.65 17.72
N PRO A 234 9.81 -0.94 18.35
CA PRO A 234 10.96 -0.03 18.34
C PRO A 234 11.48 0.14 16.91
N LEU A 235 11.59 1.39 16.47
CA LEU A 235 12.24 1.71 15.20
C LEU A 235 13.75 1.80 15.45
N ASN A 236 14.52 0.92 14.82
CA ASN A 236 15.99 0.96 14.82
C ASN A 236 16.51 1.38 13.43
N ASP A 237 17.81 1.67 13.35
CA ASP A 237 18.45 2.21 12.14
C ASP A 237 18.28 1.29 10.91
N GLU A 238 18.37 -0.04 11.10
CA GLU A 238 18.18 -1.02 10.02
C GLU A 238 16.74 -0.99 9.49
N LEU A 239 15.76 -1.00 10.39
CA LEU A 239 14.34 -1.00 10.04
C LEU A 239 13.95 0.32 9.37
N GLU A 240 14.48 1.45 9.86
CA GLU A 240 14.28 2.77 9.28
C GLU A 240 14.88 2.85 7.88
N TRP A 241 16.15 2.47 7.73
CA TRP A 241 16.85 2.49 6.45
C TRP A 241 16.14 1.62 5.40
N LEU A 242 15.79 0.38 5.75
CA LEU A 242 15.06 -0.53 4.85
C LEU A 242 13.73 0.05 4.41
N SER A 243 12.98 0.66 5.33
CA SER A 243 11.66 1.21 5.04
C SER A 243 11.75 2.44 4.14
N LEU A 244 12.70 3.34 4.40
CA LEU A 244 12.95 4.52 3.58
C LEU A 244 13.41 4.12 2.18
N ARG A 245 14.39 3.21 2.11
CA ARG A 245 14.91 2.74 0.82
C ARG A 245 13.85 2.00 0.00
N THR A 246 13.01 1.19 0.65
CA THR A 246 11.86 0.52 -0.01
C THR A 246 10.88 1.54 -0.60
N ALA A 247 10.48 2.54 0.18
CA ALA A 247 9.57 3.58 -0.31
C ALA A 247 10.17 4.35 -1.49
N GLU A 248 11.45 4.69 -1.41
CA GLU A 248 12.20 5.42 -2.43
C GLU A 248 12.27 4.66 -3.75
N VAL A 249 12.71 3.39 -3.75
CA VAL A 249 12.89 2.62 -4.99
C VAL A 249 11.57 2.25 -5.67
N VAL A 250 10.49 2.12 -4.89
CA VAL A 250 9.13 1.95 -5.42
C VAL A 250 8.53 3.28 -5.87
N GLY A 251 9.12 4.42 -5.48
CA GLY A 251 8.67 5.77 -5.83
C GLY A 251 7.52 6.30 -4.98
N LEU A 252 7.32 5.76 -3.79
CA LEU A 252 6.21 6.15 -2.90
C LEU A 252 6.60 7.28 -1.95
N GLU A 253 5.84 8.35 -1.96
CA GLU A 253 5.95 9.47 -1.02
C GLU A 253 5.24 9.19 0.31
N ILE A 254 4.12 8.46 0.24
CA ILE A 254 3.39 7.93 1.39
C ILE A 254 3.32 6.42 1.24
N ALA A 255 3.90 5.68 2.17
CA ALA A 255 3.98 4.24 2.12
C ALA A 255 3.72 3.56 3.47
N GLY A 256 3.16 2.36 3.39
CA GLY A 256 3.20 1.40 4.49
C GLY A 256 4.09 0.24 4.07
N VAL A 257 5.25 0.10 4.69
CA VAL A 257 6.18 -0.98 4.44
C VAL A 257 5.95 -2.08 5.46
N ASP A 258 5.68 -3.28 4.98
CA ASP A 258 5.47 -4.46 5.81
C ASP A 258 6.72 -5.33 5.78
N LEU A 259 7.25 -5.64 6.95
CA LEU A 259 8.49 -6.42 7.11
C LEU A 259 8.26 -7.57 8.07
N VAL A 260 9.10 -8.58 7.94
CA VAL A 260 9.25 -9.66 8.91
C VAL A 260 10.68 -9.69 9.43
N GLN A 261 10.85 -10.12 10.67
CA GLN A 261 12.16 -10.32 11.25
C GLN A 261 12.53 -11.79 11.09
N GLY A 262 13.59 -12.07 10.34
CA GLY A 262 14.21 -13.38 10.22
C GLY A 262 15.45 -13.48 11.12
N ALA A 263 16.15 -14.63 11.04
CA ALA A 263 17.40 -14.84 11.76
C ALA A 263 18.53 -13.88 11.34
N ASP A 264 18.51 -13.45 10.06
CA ASP A 264 19.58 -12.64 9.44
C ASP A 264 19.20 -11.15 9.32
N GLY A 265 18.18 -10.67 10.05
CA GLY A 265 17.70 -9.29 9.96
C GLY A 265 16.29 -9.17 9.40
N TYR A 266 15.90 -7.95 8.99
CA TYR A 266 14.57 -7.67 8.47
C TYR A 266 14.47 -7.95 6.97
N ARG A 267 13.27 -8.39 6.54
CA ARG A 267 12.96 -8.66 5.13
C ARG A 267 11.61 -8.04 4.77
N VAL A 268 11.56 -7.28 3.67
CA VAL A 268 10.34 -6.65 3.17
C VAL A 268 9.41 -7.70 2.56
N ILE A 269 8.16 -7.74 2.96
CA ILE A 269 7.16 -8.68 2.43
C ILE A 269 6.09 -8.03 1.58
N GLU A 270 5.84 -6.72 1.78
CA GLU A 270 4.86 -5.96 1.00
C GLU A 270 5.09 -4.46 1.18
N VAL A 271 4.74 -3.67 0.16
CA VAL A 271 4.67 -2.21 0.25
C VAL A 271 3.29 -1.73 -0.19
N ASN A 272 2.72 -0.77 0.53
CA ASN A 272 1.34 -0.30 0.35
C ASN A 272 1.32 1.19 0.04
N SER A 273 0.77 1.59 -1.12
CA SER A 273 0.65 2.99 -1.57
C SER A 273 -0.45 3.79 -0.85
N ALA A 274 -1.41 3.12 -0.22
CA ALA A 274 -2.51 3.75 0.51
C ALA A 274 -2.73 3.09 1.89
N PRO A 275 -1.71 3.15 2.79
CA PRO A 275 -1.76 2.43 4.04
C PRO A 275 -2.92 2.90 4.93
N GLY A 276 -3.65 1.95 5.51
CA GLY A 276 -4.54 2.23 6.63
C GLY A 276 -3.71 2.54 7.88
N PHE A 277 -4.11 3.53 8.65
CA PHE A 277 -3.32 3.99 9.80
C PHE A 277 -4.09 3.98 11.15
N GLU A 278 -5.34 3.50 11.16
CA GLU A 278 -6.11 3.41 12.41
C GLU A 278 -5.41 2.59 13.49
N GLY A 279 -4.96 1.39 13.17
CA GLY A 279 -4.21 0.55 14.10
C GLY A 279 -2.89 1.18 14.54
N PHE A 280 -2.24 1.91 13.64
CA PHE A 280 -0.99 2.61 13.93
C PHE A 280 -1.21 3.78 14.90
N GLU A 281 -2.22 4.64 14.67
CA GLU A 281 -2.55 5.74 15.59
C GLU A 281 -2.95 5.21 16.97
N LYS A 282 -3.75 4.12 17.01
CA LYS A 282 -4.13 3.47 18.28
C LYS A 282 -2.93 2.90 19.05
N ALA A 283 -1.98 2.29 18.34
CA ALA A 283 -0.80 1.71 18.97
C ALA A 283 0.21 2.76 19.43
N THR A 284 0.46 3.78 18.61
CA THR A 284 1.58 4.72 18.81
C THR A 284 1.18 6.05 19.43
N GLY A 285 -0.10 6.40 19.40
CA GLY A 285 -0.60 7.73 19.78
C GLY A 285 -0.22 8.85 18.82
N ARG A 286 0.46 8.55 17.70
CA ARG A 286 0.89 9.55 16.72
C ARG A 286 -0.26 9.98 15.82
N ASN A 287 -0.35 11.25 15.53
CA ASN A 287 -1.33 11.83 14.61
C ASN A 287 -0.87 11.70 13.14
N VAL A 288 -1.11 10.52 12.55
CA VAL A 288 -0.70 10.21 11.18
C VAL A 288 -1.40 11.09 10.14
N ALA A 289 -2.67 11.39 10.36
CA ALA A 289 -3.42 12.25 9.44
C ALA A 289 -2.80 13.65 9.35
N ALA A 290 -2.42 14.26 10.48
CA ALA A 290 -1.74 15.55 10.49
C ALA A 290 -0.36 15.47 9.80
N GLU A 291 0.43 14.42 10.02
CA GLU A 291 1.74 14.27 9.36
C GLU A 291 1.60 14.14 7.84
N MET A 292 0.63 13.35 7.35
CA MET A 292 0.35 13.25 5.93
C MET A 292 -0.10 14.60 5.33
N LEU A 293 -0.98 15.33 6.02
CA LEU A 293 -1.43 16.65 5.55
C LEU A 293 -0.33 17.72 5.59
N ARG A 294 0.57 17.70 6.58
CA ARG A 294 1.76 18.57 6.61
C ARG A 294 2.65 18.32 5.41
N TYR A 295 2.85 17.04 5.07
CA TYR A 295 3.60 16.68 3.87
C TYR A 295 2.89 17.16 2.60
N VAL A 296 1.58 16.95 2.45
CA VAL A 296 0.79 17.46 1.33
C VAL A 296 0.94 18.99 1.24
N ARG A 297 0.85 19.71 2.36
CA ARG A 297 1.03 21.16 2.40
C ARG A 297 2.41 21.59 1.90
N PHE A 298 3.46 20.88 2.31
CA PHE A 298 4.83 21.13 1.83
C PHE A 298 4.93 20.96 0.31
N ARG A 299 4.23 19.96 -0.26
CA ARG A 299 4.25 19.68 -1.71
C ARG A 299 3.51 20.72 -2.55
N ILE A 300 2.63 21.51 -1.98
CA ILE A 300 1.84 22.56 -2.66
C ILE A 300 2.36 23.99 -2.38
N SER A 301 3.37 24.13 -1.51
CA SER A 301 4.04 25.42 -1.27
C SER A 301 5.14 25.63 -2.29
#